data_06919b22bbc5c3d050b233878554afd6
#
_entry.id   06919b22bbc5c3d050b233878554afd6
#
_cell.length_a   1.000
_cell.length_b   1.000
_cell.length_c   1.000
_cell.angle_alpha   90.00
_cell.angle_beta   90.00
_cell.angle_gamma   90.00
#
_symmetry.space_group_name_H-M   'P 1'
#
loop_
_entity.id
_entity.type
_entity.pdbx_description
1 polymer ?
#
loop_
_entity_poly.entity_id
_entity_poly.type
_entity_poly.pdbx_seq_one_letter_code
_entity_poly.pdbx_strand_id
1 'polypeptide(L)'
;MGQKYLLSIDGGGIRGIIPATALLKLEDTTGRPLRETFSFVAGTSTGALISAAIAAGIPARRILDIYFTRAKEIFTPRGPWNEIKRLVTGHKYDARNLYRVIHEELGDAREWTLNKSPIDVLLTAKGLDGRPWYFVRDHPKNSQFTGRFRLADCATASAAAPTYFGPWRVGEDPGLVVDGGVGVTGNPVYQACVEAFFYHDQYKAEETAVISLGTGRYADKTEPRGFLPWLTWILGELLRSPGEQQTELVHRHFSEMTFYRLDLELRESIDMDGIESIDRLRQYGEEFAAQIDWRAILTGTDTTFRVMPGRTAWFAYRK
;
A
#
# COMPACT_ATOMS: atom_id res chain seq x y z
N MET A 1 23.98 -12.43 11.35
CA MET A 1 22.57 -12.69 10.97
C MET A 1 22.43 -12.31 9.51
N GLY A 2 21.54 -12.99 8.74
CA GLY A 2 21.31 -12.61 7.33
C GLY A 2 20.60 -11.26 7.22
N GLN A 3 20.72 -10.59 6.06
CA GLN A 3 20.03 -9.36 5.75
C GLN A 3 18.52 -9.52 5.88
N LYS A 4 17.84 -8.58 6.56
CA LYS A 4 16.37 -8.52 6.66
C LYS A 4 15.80 -7.65 5.54
N TYR A 5 14.58 -7.98 5.13
CA TYR A 5 13.88 -7.20 4.11
C TYR A 5 12.57 -6.66 4.67
N LEU A 6 12.40 -5.35 4.53
CA LEU A 6 11.17 -4.62 4.82
C LEU A 6 10.53 -4.20 3.50
N LEU A 7 9.26 -4.50 3.32
CA LEU A 7 8.48 -4.10 2.15
C LEU A 7 7.48 -3.02 2.52
N SER A 8 7.43 -1.95 1.73
CA SER A 8 6.42 -0.90 1.81
C SER A 8 5.68 -0.78 0.49
N ILE A 9 4.35 -0.73 0.50
CA ILE A 9 3.52 -0.69 -0.70
C ILE A 9 2.58 0.51 -0.64
N ASP A 10 2.62 1.33 -1.68
CA ASP A 10 1.80 2.53 -1.80
C ASP A 10 0.31 2.24 -1.98
N GLY A 11 -0.51 3.22 -1.67
CA GLY A 11 -1.92 3.27 -2.05
C GLY A 11 -2.10 3.52 -3.56
N GLY A 12 -3.28 3.15 -4.09
CA GLY A 12 -3.56 3.39 -5.52
C GLY A 12 -4.77 2.63 -6.09
N GLY A 13 -5.63 2.04 -5.27
CA GLY A 13 -6.83 1.32 -5.72
C GLY A 13 -6.50 0.16 -6.66
N ILE A 14 -7.18 0.08 -7.81
CA ILE A 14 -6.98 -1.00 -8.79
C ILE A 14 -5.55 -1.05 -9.35
N ARG A 15 -4.78 0.05 -9.27
CA ARG A 15 -3.38 0.08 -9.71
C ARG A 15 -2.46 -0.80 -8.86
N GLY A 16 -2.95 -1.38 -7.75
CA GLY A 16 -2.27 -2.44 -7.00
C GLY A 16 -1.89 -3.67 -7.84
N ILE A 17 -2.45 -3.84 -9.05
CA ILE A 17 -2.03 -4.83 -10.03
C ILE A 17 -0.52 -4.70 -10.33
N ILE A 18 0.01 -3.47 -10.39
CA ILE A 18 1.41 -3.19 -10.73
C ILE A 18 2.37 -3.81 -9.69
N PRO A 19 2.30 -3.41 -8.38
CA PRO A 19 3.15 -4.03 -7.38
C PRO A 19 2.86 -5.53 -7.18
N ALA A 20 1.61 -5.99 -7.31
CA ALA A 20 1.28 -7.41 -7.22
C ALA A 20 1.97 -8.24 -8.32
N THR A 21 2.07 -7.70 -9.55
CA THR A 21 2.80 -8.35 -10.65
C THR A 21 4.31 -8.39 -10.40
N ALA A 22 4.88 -7.30 -9.85
CA ALA A 22 6.29 -7.28 -9.47
C ALA A 22 6.60 -8.29 -8.35
N LEU A 23 5.71 -8.42 -7.36
CA LEU A 23 5.83 -9.39 -6.27
C LEU A 23 5.66 -10.83 -6.75
N LEU A 24 4.80 -11.08 -7.75
CA LEU A 24 4.70 -12.39 -8.39
C LEU A 24 6.03 -12.78 -9.03
N LYS A 25 6.66 -11.86 -9.78
CA LYS A 25 8.00 -12.12 -10.33
C LYS A 25 9.06 -12.38 -9.25
N LEU A 26 8.99 -11.70 -8.11
CA LEU A 26 9.86 -11.97 -6.97
C LEU A 26 9.69 -13.40 -6.46
N GLU A 27 8.44 -13.82 -6.20
CA GLU A 27 8.13 -15.18 -5.71
C GLU A 27 8.58 -16.25 -6.73
N ASP A 28 8.30 -16.05 -8.02
CA ASP A 28 8.74 -16.93 -9.11
C ASP A 28 10.29 -16.99 -9.23
N THR A 29 10.99 -15.85 -9.03
CA THR A 29 12.45 -15.78 -9.15
C THR A 29 13.16 -16.47 -7.98
N THR A 30 12.59 -16.35 -6.78
CA THR A 30 13.20 -16.88 -5.55
C THR A 30 12.74 -18.30 -5.21
N GLY A 31 11.57 -18.72 -5.71
CA GLY A 31 10.91 -19.95 -5.32
C GLY A 31 10.45 -19.96 -3.84
N ARG A 32 10.40 -18.79 -3.19
CA ARG A 32 10.08 -18.65 -1.77
C ARG A 32 8.83 -17.82 -1.58
N PRO A 33 7.90 -18.22 -0.68
CA PRO A 33 6.75 -17.40 -0.32
C PRO A 33 7.15 -15.99 0.12
N LEU A 34 6.38 -14.98 -0.24
CA LEU A 34 6.68 -13.58 0.10
C LEU A 34 6.87 -13.36 1.61
N ARG A 35 6.07 -14.02 2.47
CA ARG A 35 6.21 -13.92 3.93
C ARG A 35 7.50 -14.53 4.50
N GLU A 36 8.20 -15.34 3.72
CA GLU A 36 9.52 -15.87 4.08
C GLU A 36 10.65 -14.96 3.56
N THR A 37 10.36 -14.13 2.57
CA THR A 37 11.28 -13.13 2.03
C THR A 37 11.24 -11.87 2.89
N PHE A 38 10.05 -11.40 3.26
CA PHE A 38 9.88 -10.17 4.04
C PHE A 38 9.58 -10.48 5.51
N SER A 39 10.35 -9.89 6.40
CA SER A 39 10.10 -9.96 7.85
C SER A 39 9.15 -8.87 8.35
N PHE A 40 8.98 -7.80 7.57
CA PHE A 40 8.08 -6.68 7.84
C PHE A 40 7.42 -6.21 6.53
N VAL A 41 6.11 -6.03 6.54
CA VAL A 41 5.34 -5.48 5.42
C VAL A 41 4.52 -4.28 5.86
N ALA A 42 4.58 -3.20 5.11
CA ALA A 42 3.80 -2.00 5.33
C ALA A 42 2.95 -1.65 4.11
N GLY A 43 1.75 -1.15 4.33
CA GLY A 43 0.87 -0.81 3.22
C GLY A 43 -0.18 0.24 3.56
N THR A 44 -0.57 0.98 2.51
CA THR A 44 -1.70 1.93 2.53
C THR A 44 -2.69 1.53 1.46
N SER A 45 -3.99 1.56 1.78
CA SER A 45 -5.05 1.30 0.78
C SER A 45 -4.86 -0.07 0.11
N THR A 46 -4.77 -0.13 -1.21
CA THR A 46 -4.45 -1.38 -1.94
C THR A 46 -3.13 -2.01 -1.45
N GLY A 47 -2.13 -1.22 -1.06
CA GLY A 47 -0.90 -1.72 -0.46
C GLY A 47 -1.14 -2.41 0.88
N ALA A 48 -2.11 -1.96 1.67
CA ALA A 48 -2.51 -2.62 2.91
C ALA A 48 -3.18 -3.98 2.63
N LEU A 49 -3.99 -4.08 1.57
CA LEU A 49 -4.59 -5.34 1.14
C LEU A 49 -3.52 -6.37 0.75
N ILE A 50 -2.54 -5.95 -0.05
CA ILE A 50 -1.40 -6.80 -0.45
C ILE A 50 -0.57 -7.20 0.78
N SER A 51 -0.26 -6.25 1.68
CA SER A 51 0.51 -6.52 2.90
C SER A 51 -0.19 -7.50 3.83
N ALA A 52 -1.50 -7.37 4.03
CA ALA A 52 -2.30 -8.32 4.80
C ALA A 52 -2.31 -9.71 4.17
N ALA A 53 -2.42 -9.79 2.84
CA ALA A 53 -2.37 -11.05 2.12
C ALA A 53 -1.00 -11.74 2.23
N ILE A 54 0.10 -10.98 2.13
CA ILE A 54 1.47 -11.50 2.35
C ILE A 54 1.62 -12.04 3.76
N ALA A 55 1.18 -11.29 4.77
CA ALA A 55 1.25 -11.71 6.18
C ALA A 55 0.45 -12.98 6.43
N ALA A 56 -0.72 -13.13 5.80
CA ALA A 56 -1.53 -14.35 5.82
C ALA A 56 -0.88 -15.54 5.07
N GLY A 57 0.15 -15.28 4.27
CA GLY A 57 0.85 -16.30 3.46
C GLY A 57 0.13 -16.66 2.17
N ILE A 58 -0.68 -15.75 1.66
CA ILE A 58 -1.33 -15.93 0.37
C ILE A 58 -0.27 -15.82 -0.74
N PRO A 59 -0.20 -16.79 -1.67
CA PRO A 59 0.77 -16.75 -2.77
C PRO A 59 0.59 -15.51 -3.64
N ALA A 60 1.68 -14.95 -4.15
CA ALA A 60 1.67 -13.75 -5.01
C ALA A 60 0.74 -13.89 -6.22
N ARG A 61 0.67 -15.10 -6.81
CA ARG A 61 -0.27 -15.42 -7.90
C ARG A 61 -1.72 -15.16 -7.47
N ARG A 62 -2.12 -15.63 -6.28
CA ARG A 62 -3.49 -15.43 -5.79
C ARG A 62 -3.76 -13.96 -5.48
N ILE A 63 -2.78 -13.24 -4.92
CA ILE A 63 -2.90 -11.80 -4.66
C ILE A 63 -3.21 -11.06 -5.97
N LEU A 64 -2.48 -11.36 -7.04
CA LEU A 64 -2.72 -10.77 -8.35
C LEU A 64 -4.09 -11.20 -8.94
N ASP A 65 -4.46 -12.46 -8.82
CA ASP A 65 -5.73 -13.00 -9.33
C ASP A 65 -6.97 -12.33 -8.69
N ILE A 66 -6.88 -11.90 -7.43
CA ILE A 66 -7.96 -11.17 -6.75
C ILE A 66 -8.36 -9.91 -7.54
N TYR A 67 -7.40 -9.16 -8.05
CA TYR A 67 -7.67 -7.97 -8.86
C TYR A 67 -8.43 -8.29 -10.14
N PHE A 68 -8.14 -9.42 -10.79
CA PHE A 68 -8.80 -9.81 -12.03
C PHE A 68 -10.18 -10.44 -11.81
N THR A 69 -10.35 -11.18 -10.72
CA THR A 69 -11.55 -11.99 -10.49
C THR A 69 -12.56 -11.33 -9.56
N ARG A 70 -12.10 -10.52 -8.59
CA ARG A 70 -12.94 -9.98 -7.52
C ARG A 70 -13.14 -8.44 -7.57
N ALA A 71 -12.41 -7.72 -8.45
CA ALA A 71 -12.54 -6.26 -8.53
C ALA A 71 -13.98 -5.82 -8.77
N LYS A 72 -14.72 -6.51 -9.63
CA LYS A 72 -16.14 -6.21 -9.91
C LYS A 72 -17.02 -6.31 -8.66
N GLU A 73 -16.74 -7.23 -7.73
CA GLU A 73 -17.50 -7.36 -6.49
C GLU A 73 -17.28 -6.17 -5.56
N ILE A 74 -16.03 -5.68 -5.52
CA ILE A 74 -15.63 -4.54 -4.68
C ILE A 74 -16.22 -3.24 -5.26
N PHE A 75 -16.06 -3.03 -6.57
CA PHE A 75 -16.45 -1.81 -7.28
C PHE A 75 -17.79 -1.94 -8.01
N THR A 76 -18.70 -2.77 -7.51
CA THR A 76 -20.08 -2.82 -8.04
C THR A 76 -20.91 -1.72 -7.39
N PRO A 77 -21.46 -0.80 -8.19
CA PRO A 77 -22.38 0.20 -7.70
C PRO A 77 -23.68 -0.44 -7.17
N ARG A 78 -24.26 0.10 -6.11
CA ARG A 78 -25.50 -0.39 -5.49
C ARG A 78 -26.73 -0.04 -6.32
N GLY A 79 -27.21 -0.91 -7.24
CA GLY A 79 -28.52 -0.89 -7.91
C GLY A 79 -28.93 0.44 -8.61
N PRO A 80 -30.09 0.52 -9.25
CA PRO A 80 -30.50 1.64 -10.11
C PRO A 80 -30.75 2.99 -9.40
N TRP A 81 -30.84 2.99 -8.09
CA TRP A 81 -31.02 4.20 -7.23
C TRP A 81 -29.68 4.80 -6.76
N ASN A 82 -28.57 4.42 -7.38
CA ASN A 82 -27.22 4.77 -6.92
C ASN A 82 -26.90 6.25 -6.94
N GLU A 83 -27.39 6.99 -7.93
CA GLU A 83 -27.10 8.42 -8.03
C GLU A 83 -27.71 9.18 -6.84
N ILE A 84 -28.96 8.85 -6.47
CA ILE A 84 -29.64 9.47 -5.31
C ILE A 84 -28.96 9.03 -4.01
N LYS A 85 -28.61 7.73 -3.86
CA LYS A 85 -27.90 7.24 -2.69
C LYS A 85 -26.52 7.87 -2.57
N ARG A 86 -25.77 8.02 -3.67
CA ARG A 86 -24.47 8.69 -3.69
C ARG A 86 -24.55 10.12 -3.20
N LEU A 87 -25.60 10.87 -3.59
CA LEU A 87 -25.84 12.22 -3.12
C LEU A 87 -26.13 12.27 -1.61
N VAL A 88 -26.79 11.24 -1.07
CA VAL A 88 -27.17 11.18 0.36
C VAL A 88 -26.04 10.60 1.22
N THR A 89 -25.36 9.54 0.76
CA THR A 89 -24.33 8.84 1.54
C THR A 89 -22.91 9.35 1.31
N GLY A 90 -22.66 10.06 0.22
CA GLY A 90 -21.37 10.65 -0.12
C GLY A 90 -20.34 9.63 -0.67
N HIS A 91 -20.72 8.35 -0.92
CA HIS A 91 -19.79 7.33 -1.42
C HIS A 91 -20.42 6.42 -2.50
N LYS A 92 -19.57 5.92 -3.42
CA LYS A 92 -19.97 5.12 -4.58
C LYS A 92 -20.28 3.66 -4.21
N TYR A 93 -19.50 3.04 -3.33
CA TYR A 93 -19.47 1.61 -3.05
C TYR A 93 -19.70 1.29 -1.59
N ASP A 94 -20.06 0.02 -1.30
CA ASP A 94 -20.22 -0.46 0.07
C ASP A 94 -18.92 -1.03 0.59
N ALA A 95 -18.37 -0.45 1.65
CA ALA A 95 -17.17 -0.97 2.32
C ALA A 95 -17.34 -2.41 2.83
N ARG A 96 -18.59 -2.86 3.07
CA ARG A 96 -18.89 -4.26 3.43
C ARG A 96 -18.56 -5.24 2.31
N ASN A 97 -18.66 -4.85 1.04
CA ASN A 97 -18.23 -5.70 -0.08
C ASN A 97 -16.71 -5.87 -0.09
N LEU A 98 -15.98 -4.77 0.14
CA LEU A 98 -14.54 -4.81 0.29
C LEU A 98 -14.13 -5.71 1.46
N TYR A 99 -14.72 -5.51 2.65
CA TYR A 99 -14.48 -6.36 3.83
C TYR A 99 -14.75 -7.84 3.54
N ARG A 100 -15.88 -8.16 2.91
CA ARG A 100 -16.24 -9.53 2.59
C ARG A 100 -15.19 -10.19 1.70
N VAL A 101 -14.74 -9.51 0.64
CA VAL A 101 -13.70 -10.04 -0.24
C VAL A 101 -12.40 -10.27 0.53
N ILE A 102 -11.96 -9.29 1.33
CA ILE A 102 -10.76 -9.43 2.17
C ILE A 102 -10.89 -10.62 3.12
N HIS A 103 -12.01 -10.70 3.84
CA HIS A 103 -12.27 -11.74 4.83
C HIS A 103 -12.29 -13.14 4.20
N GLU A 104 -12.89 -13.29 3.01
CA GLU A 104 -12.90 -14.55 2.28
C GLU A 104 -11.50 -14.94 1.79
N GLU A 105 -10.76 -13.98 1.21
CA GLU A 105 -9.43 -14.24 0.63
C GLU A 105 -8.36 -14.49 1.69
N LEU A 106 -8.49 -13.94 2.90
CA LEU A 106 -7.56 -14.23 3.99
C LEU A 106 -7.68 -15.67 4.53
N GLY A 107 -8.72 -16.42 4.15
CA GLY A 107 -8.88 -17.83 4.52
C GLY A 107 -8.77 -18.07 6.03
N ASP A 108 -7.84 -18.91 6.47
CA ASP A 108 -7.63 -19.21 7.89
C ASP A 108 -7.15 -18.00 8.70
N ALA A 109 -6.52 -17.03 8.06
CA ALA A 109 -6.05 -15.80 8.70
C ALA A 109 -7.14 -14.72 8.89
N ARG A 110 -8.35 -14.95 8.40
CA ARG A 110 -9.48 -13.98 8.48
C ARG A 110 -9.80 -13.52 9.90
N GLU A 111 -9.59 -14.37 10.90
CA GLU A 111 -9.83 -14.07 12.31
C GLU A 111 -8.55 -13.66 13.06
N TRP A 112 -7.43 -13.52 12.35
CA TRP A 112 -6.19 -13.11 13.00
C TRP A 112 -6.28 -11.66 13.46
N THR A 113 -5.79 -11.42 14.67
CA THR A 113 -5.39 -10.10 15.10
C THR A 113 -4.00 -9.81 14.57
N LEU A 114 -3.58 -8.54 14.56
CA LEU A 114 -2.22 -8.18 14.14
C LEU A 114 -1.16 -8.90 14.98
N ASN A 115 -1.44 -9.13 16.29
CA ASN A 115 -0.54 -9.88 17.18
C ASN A 115 -0.35 -11.35 16.77
N LYS A 116 -1.27 -11.93 16.00
CA LYS A 116 -1.16 -13.30 15.49
C LYS A 116 -0.40 -13.39 14.16
N SER A 117 -0.11 -12.27 13.52
CA SER A 117 0.66 -12.28 12.27
C SER A 117 2.06 -12.90 12.49
N PRO A 118 2.53 -13.81 11.63
CA PRO A 118 3.86 -14.41 11.76
C PRO A 118 5.00 -13.44 11.42
N ILE A 119 4.70 -12.37 10.69
CA ILE A 119 5.64 -11.28 10.36
C ILE A 119 5.07 -9.95 10.84
N ASP A 120 5.92 -8.94 10.93
CA ASP A 120 5.47 -7.60 11.33
C ASP A 120 4.68 -6.91 10.22
N VAL A 121 3.61 -6.23 10.61
CA VAL A 121 2.68 -5.55 9.68
C VAL A 121 2.46 -4.12 10.16
N LEU A 122 2.47 -3.17 9.24
CA LEU A 122 2.01 -1.80 9.47
C LEU A 122 0.97 -1.43 8.41
N LEU A 123 -0.26 -1.15 8.82
CA LEU A 123 -1.32 -0.66 7.94
C LEU A 123 -1.75 0.72 8.39
N THR A 124 -1.88 1.65 7.45
CA THR A 124 -2.19 3.05 7.77
C THR A 124 -3.67 3.34 7.65
N ALA A 125 -4.18 4.21 8.49
CA ALA A 125 -5.54 4.76 8.38
C ALA A 125 -5.59 6.21 8.89
N LYS A 126 -6.73 6.87 8.68
CA LYS A 126 -6.98 8.24 9.14
C LYS A 126 -8.27 8.28 9.94
N GLY A 127 -8.20 8.73 11.18
CA GLY A 127 -9.39 8.99 11.99
C GLY A 127 -10.19 10.19 11.47
N LEU A 128 -11.52 10.16 11.63
CA LEU A 128 -12.35 11.31 11.27
C LEU A 128 -12.05 12.54 12.15
N ASP A 129 -11.39 12.36 13.27
CA ASP A 129 -10.86 13.42 14.13
C ASP A 129 -9.55 14.05 13.62
N GLY A 130 -9.07 13.59 12.46
CA GLY A 130 -7.84 14.06 11.82
C GLY A 130 -6.56 13.36 12.27
N ARG A 131 -6.59 12.48 13.28
CA ARG A 131 -5.40 11.74 13.73
C ARG A 131 -5.00 10.65 12.74
N PRO A 132 -3.68 10.48 12.44
CA PRO A 132 -3.21 9.29 11.73
C PRO A 132 -3.27 8.07 12.65
N TRP A 133 -3.59 6.92 12.09
CA TRP A 133 -3.56 5.64 12.77
C TRP A 133 -2.62 4.68 12.05
N TYR A 134 -1.78 4.00 12.85
CA TYR A 134 -0.87 2.97 12.40
C TYR A 134 -1.25 1.68 13.10
N PHE A 135 -1.83 0.76 12.35
CA PHE A 135 -2.19 -0.56 12.83
C PHE A 135 -0.97 -1.46 12.77
N VAL A 136 -0.39 -1.75 13.92
CA VAL A 136 0.84 -2.52 14.08
C VAL A 136 0.67 -3.61 15.12
N ARG A 137 1.54 -4.61 15.08
CA ARG A 137 1.71 -5.57 16.15
C ARG A 137 2.20 -4.84 17.41
N ASP A 138 1.71 -5.27 18.58
CA ASP A 138 2.17 -4.73 19.86
C ASP A 138 3.59 -5.21 20.17
N HIS A 139 4.46 -4.27 20.52
CA HIS A 139 5.81 -4.50 21.00
C HIS A 139 6.03 -3.75 22.32
N PRO A 140 7.01 -4.16 23.16
CA PRO A 140 7.27 -3.47 24.43
C PRO A 140 7.54 -1.97 24.29
N LYS A 141 8.06 -1.53 23.15
CA LYS A 141 8.41 -0.13 22.89
C LYS A 141 7.31 0.66 22.17
N ASN A 142 6.37 0.01 21.49
CA ASN A 142 5.21 0.69 20.93
C ASN A 142 4.00 0.44 21.84
N SER A 143 3.46 1.48 22.42
CA SER A 143 2.32 1.40 23.35
C SER A 143 0.98 1.70 22.67
N GLN A 144 0.88 1.56 21.35
CA GLN A 144 -0.35 1.89 20.62
C GLN A 144 -1.48 0.88 20.82
N PHE A 145 -1.17 -0.34 21.29
CA PHE A 145 -2.14 -1.40 21.59
C PHE A 145 -3.07 -1.76 20.42
N THR A 146 -2.59 -1.56 19.18
CA THR A 146 -3.37 -1.86 17.97
C THR A 146 -3.30 -3.32 17.56
N GLY A 147 -2.39 -4.09 18.13
CA GLY A 147 -2.18 -5.51 17.86
C GLY A 147 -3.39 -6.40 18.12
N ARG A 148 -4.34 -5.93 18.93
CA ARG A 148 -5.62 -6.62 19.20
C ARG A 148 -6.64 -6.55 18.08
N PHE A 149 -6.50 -5.60 17.12
CA PHE A 149 -7.44 -5.45 16.03
C PHE A 149 -7.26 -6.55 14.97
N ARG A 150 -8.36 -6.92 14.32
CA ARG A 150 -8.32 -7.93 13.28
C ARG A 150 -7.61 -7.39 12.04
N LEU A 151 -6.78 -8.24 11.44
CA LEU A 151 -6.05 -7.92 10.20
C LEU A 151 -7.01 -7.51 9.07
N ALA A 152 -8.15 -8.21 8.93
CA ALA A 152 -9.17 -7.90 7.94
C ALA A 152 -9.81 -6.51 8.15
N ASP A 153 -10.11 -6.13 9.40
CA ASP A 153 -10.67 -4.83 9.72
C ASP A 153 -9.67 -3.71 9.45
N CYS A 154 -8.40 -3.89 9.84
CA CYS A 154 -7.34 -2.91 9.60
C CYS A 154 -7.07 -2.70 8.11
N ALA A 155 -7.04 -3.79 7.33
CA ALA A 155 -6.86 -3.73 5.88
C ALA A 155 -8.04 -3.03 5.19
N THR A 156 -9.28 -3.34 5.60
CA THR A 156 -10.48 -2.67 5.10
C THR A 156 -10.49 -1.18 5.43
N ALA A 157 -10.15 -0.84 6.68
CA ALA A 157 -10.05 0.54 7.15
C ALA A 157 -9.05 1.35 6.32
N SER A 158 -7.87 0.75 6.08
CA SER A 158 -6.82 1.36 5.27
C SER A 158 -7.26 1.61 3.81
N ALA A 159 -8.16 0.79 3.27
CA ALA A 159 -8.63 0.89 1.89
C ALA A 159 -10.01 1.58 1.76
N ALA A 160 -10.56 2.11 2.85
CA ALA A 160 -11.85 2.82 2.85
C ALA A 160 -11.68 4.27 2.34
N ALA A 161 -11.31 4.44 1.07
CA ALA A 161 -11.06 5.74 0.45
C ALA A 161 -12.34 6.59 0.39
N PRO A 162 -12.34 7.84 0.94
CA PRO A 162 -13.47 8.75 0.87
C PRO A 162 -13.97 8.95 -0.56
N THR A 163 -15.25 9.18 -0.73
CA THR A 163 -15.98 9.23 -2.00
C THR A 163 -16.18 7.90 -2.71
N TYR A 164 -15.29 6.94 -2.52
CA TYR A 164 -15.43 5.56 -3.01
C TYR A 164 -16.15 4.69 -1.98
N PHE A 165 -15.70 4.70 -0.74
CA PHE A 165 -16.26 3.92 0.37
C PHE A 165 -16.64 4.83 1.56
N GLY A 166 -17.59 4.37 2.36
CA GLY A 166 -17.87 4.98 3.66
C GLY A 166 -16.77 4.61 4.69
N PRO A 167 -16.66 5.38 5.78
CA PRO A 167 -15.72 5.08 6.85
C PRO A 167 -15.93 3.68 7.41
N TRP A 168 -14.84 3.02 7.81
CA TRP A 168 -14.87 1.71 8.45
C TRP A 168 -14.65 1.83 9.96
N ARG A 169 -15.34 1.00 10.75
CA ARG A 169 -15.17 1.00 12.21
C ARG A 169 -14.17 -0.06 12.63
N VAL A 170 -13.12 0.36 13.34
CA VAL A 170 -12.13 -0.52 13.96
C VAL A 170 -12.21 -0.36 15.47
N GLY A 171 -12.95 -1.25 16.15
CA GLY A 171 -13.17 -1.16 17.58
C GLY A 171 -13.93 0.10 18.03
N GLU A 172 -13.80 0.44 19.31
CA GLU A 172 -14.34 1.69 19.87
C GLU A 172 -13.36 2.86 19.70
N ASP A 173 -12.07 2.61 19.89
CA ASP A 173 -10.95 3.49 19.64
C ASP A 173 -9.97 2.77 18.69
N PRO A 174 -9.79 3.23 17.46
CA PRO A 174 -10.08 4.55 16.88
C PRO A 174 -11.54 4.83 16.47
N GLY A 175 -12.44 3.88 16.51
CA GLY A 175 -13.80 4.07 16.04
C GLY A 175 -13.88 4.11 14.49
N LEU A 176 -14.42 5.18 13.92
CA LEU A 176 -14.55 5.36 12.48
C LEU A 176 -13.28 5.95 11.89
N VAL A 177 -12.73 5.26 10.90
CA VAL A 177 -11.53 5.65 10.17
C VAL A 177 -11.76 5.54 8.65
N VAL A 178 -10.93 6.21 7.89
CA VAL A 178 -10.87 6.19 6.43
C VAL A 178 -9.47 5.81 5.96
N ASP A 179 -9.31 5.67 4.65
CA ASP A 179 -8.05 5.33 3.97
C ASP A 179 -6.87 6.18 4.47
N GLY A 180 -5.76 5.51 4.75
CA GLY A 180 -4.53 6.14 5.19
C GLY A 180 -3.89 7.07 4.16
N GLY A 181 -4.25 6.94 2.89
CA GLY A 181 -3.83 7.85 1.83
C GLY A 181 -4.40 9.27 1.97
N VAL A 182 -5.42 9.46 2.82
CA VAL A 182 -5.92 10.79 3.16
C VAL A 182 -4.94 11.48 4.11
N GLY A 183 -3.94 12.14 3.57
CA GLY A 183 -2.89 12.82 4.32
C GLY A 183 -1.50 12.54 3.76
N VAL A 184 -0.55 12.19 4.61
CA VAL A 184 0.87 12.03 4.23
C VAL A 184 1.33 10.57 4.13
N THR A 185 0.45 9.61 4.36
CA THR A 185 0.81 8.19 4.46
C THR A 185 0.37 7.35 3.25
N GLY A 186 0.15 7.99 2.09
CA GLY A 186 -0.09 7.31 0.82
C GLY A 186 1.04 6.36 0.42
N ASN A 187 2.28 6.70 0.81
CA ASN A 187 3.43 5.80 0.86
C ASN A 187 3.83 5.63 2.34
N PRO A 188 3.68 4.46 2.95
CA PRO A 188 3.94 4.27 4.37
C PRO A 188 5.41 4.00 4.72
N VAL A 189 6.34 4.13 3.77
CA VAL A 189 7.74 3.70 3.94
C VAL A 189 8.44 4.38 5.12
N TYR A 190 8.22 5.69 5.33
CA TYR A 190 8.85 6.40 6.44
C TYR A 190 8.35 5.88 7.79
N GLN A 191 7.03 5.70 7.93
CA GLN A 191 6.43 5.16 9.14
C GLN A 191 6.88 3.72 9.40
N ALA A 192 7.04 2.92 8.34
CA ALA A 192 7.57 1.57 8.46
C ALA A 192 9.02 1.56 8.97
N CYS A 193 9.86 2.49 8.49
CA CYS A 193 11.23 2.65 9.00
C CYS A 193 11.25 3.12 10.46
N VAL A 194 10.39 4.09 10.83
CA VAL A 194 10.25 4.55 12.22
C VAL A 194 9.83 3.38 13.11
N GLU A 195 8.79 2.64 12.72
CA GLU A 195 8.33 1.49 13.49
C GLU A 195 9.43 0.43 13.64
N ALA A 196 10.07 0.04 12.53
CA ALA A 196 11.09 -0.98 12.54
C ALA A 196 12.33 -0.60 13.35
N PHE A 197 12.87 0.60 13.19
CA PHE A 197 14.18 0.95 13.74
C PHE A 197 14.12 1.60 15.12
N PHE A 198 12.99 2.19 15.51
CA PHE A 198 12.85 2.80 16.83
C PHE A 198 12.03 1.97 17.81
N TYR A 199 11.06 1.19 17.33
CA TYR A 199 10.13 0.46 18.18
C TYR A 199 10.34 -1.04 18.22
N HIS A 200 11.21 -1.60 17.32
CA HIS A 200 11.56 -3.02 17.33
C HIS A 200 13.04 -3.21 17.57
N ASP A 201 13.39 -4.10 18.52
CA ASP A 201 14.80 -4.43 18.80
C ASP A 201 15.41 -5.38 17.75
N GLN A 202 14.57 -6.01 16.92
CA GLN A 202 15.03 -6.99 15.94
C GLN A 202 15.49 -6.39 14.61
N TYR A 203 15.22 -5.11 14.33
CA TYR A 203 15.63 -4.45 13.10
C TYR A 203 16.73 -3.43 13.38
N LYS A 204 17.80 -3.50 12.58
CA LYS A 204 18.85 -2.50 12.55
C LYS A 204 18.96 -1.96 11.14
N ALA A 205 19.15 -0.65 11.00
CA ALA A 205 19.19 0.01 9.69
C ALA A 205 20.27 -0.59 8.77
N GLU A 206 21.47 -0.81 9.30
CA GLU A 206 22.62 -1.36 8.58
C GLU A 206 22.46 -2.83 8.17
N GLU A 207 21.56 -3.58 8.81
CA GLU A 207 21.27 -4.99 8.53
C GLU A 207 19.95 -5.17 7.75
N THR A 208 19.26 -4.07 7.39
CA THR A 208 17.93 -4.12 6.76
C THR A 208 17.95 -3.45 5.40
N ALA A 209 17.44 -4.14 4.39
CA ALA A 209 17.11 -3.55 3.10
C ALA A 209 15.61 -3.20 3.07
N VAL A 210 15.31 -1.96 2.72
CA VAL A 210 13.93 -1.46 2.59
C VAL A 210 13.58 -1.35 1.12
N ILE A 211 12.47 -1.97 0.73
CA ILE A 211 11.96 -1.98 -0.63
C ILE A 211 10.59 -1.28 -0.62
N SER A 212 10.48 -0.17 -1.34
CA SER A 212 9.23 0.58 -1.49
C SER A 212 8.69 0.42 -2.90
N LEU A 213 7.49 -0.16 -3.03
CA LEU A 213 6.78 -0.37 -4.28
C LEU A 213 5.70 0.67 -4.49
N GLY A 214 5.78 1.40 -5.60
CA GLY A 214 4.74 2.31 -6.07
C GLY A 214 3.63 1.59 -6.83
N THR A 215 2.53 2.31 -7.05
CA THR A 215 1.38 1.88 -7.85
C THR A 215 1.31 2.60 -9.21
N GLY A 216 2.41 3.20 -9.62
CA GLY A 216 2.52 4.00 -10.83
C GLY A 216 2.08 5.45 -10.63
N ARG A 217 2.79 6.35 -11.33
CA ARG A 217 2.56 7.80 -11.28
C ARG A 217 2.17 8.32 -12.64
N TYR A 218 1.20 9.19 -12.69
CA TYR A 218 0.87 9.98 -13.86
C TYR A 218 0.90 11.45 -13.50
N ALA A 219 1.73 12.23 -14.17
CA ALA A 219 1.79 13.66 -14.01
C ALA A 219 0.87 14.31 -15.03
N ASP A 220 -0.37 14.63 -14.64
CA ASP A 220 -1.23 15.46 -15.47
C ASP A 220 -0.69 16.90 -15.51
N LYS A 221 -0.31 17.34 -16.70
CA LYS A 221 0.19 18.71 -16.94
C LYS A 221 -0.92 19.65 -17.41
N THR A 222 -2.15 19.16 -17.50
CA THR A 222 -3.30 19.95 -17.94
C THR A 222 -3.93 20.69 -16.75
N GLU A 223 -4.24 21.97 -16.96
CA GLU A 223 -4.93 22.79 -15.96
C GLU A 223 -6.36 22.26 -15.76
N PRO A 224 -6.75 21.86 -14.53
CA PRO A 224 -8.13 21.47 -14.26
C PRO A 224 -9.07 22.68 -14.45
N ARG A 225 -10.14 22.52 -15.25
CA ARG A 225 -11.11 23.57 -15.49
C ARG A 225 -12.46 23.23 -14.86
N GLY A 226 -12.90 24.03 -13.89
CA GLY A 226 -14.14 23.85 -13.17
C GLY A 226 -13.98 23.09 -11.85
N PHE A 227 -15.02 23.13 -11.00
CA PHE A 227 -14.98 22.62 -9.62
C PHE A 227 -14.67 21.10 -9.51
N LEU A 228 -15.37 20.29 -10.29
CA LEU A 228 -15.19 18.82 -10.22
C LEU A 228 -13.81 18.37 -10.68
N PRO A 229 -13.22 18.84 -11.81
CA PRO A 229 -11.86 18.53 -12.19
C PRO A 229 -10.83 18.98 -11.13
N TRP A 230 -10.99 20.16 -10.52
CA TRP A 230 -10.14 20.60 -9.42
C TRP A 230 -10.24 19.68 -8.20
N LEU A 231 -11.45 19.27 -7.82
CA LEU A 231 -11.65 18.33 -6.71
C LEU A 231 -10.99 16.99 -6.98
N THR A 232 -11.14 16.43 -8.19
CA THR A 232 -10.50 15.19 -8.62
C THR A 232 -8.98 15.31 -8.59
N TRP A 233 -8.44 16.43 -9.09
CA TRP A 233 -7.00 16.70 -9.06
C TRP A 233 -6.47 16.78 -7.63
N ILE A 234 -7.14 17.52 -6.73
CA ILE A 234 -6.76 17.62 -5.30
C ILE A 234 -6.74 16.23 -4.64
N LEU A 235 -7.77 15.41 -4.85
CA LEU A 235 -7.82 14.05 -4.29
C LEU A 235 -6.69 13.18 -4.86
N GLY A 236 -6.40 13.29 -6.14
CA GLY A 236 -5.25 12.61 -6.76
C GLY A 236 -3.92 13.05 -6.18
N GLU A 237 -3.73 14.35 -5.92
CA GLU A 237 -2.52 14.89 -5.31
C GLU A 237 -2.34 14.49 -3.86
N LEU A 238 -3.42 14.43 -3.08
CA LEU A 238 -3.37 13.93 -1.70
C LEU A 238 -2.84 12.49 -1.59
N LEU A 239 -3.02 11.70 -2.63
CA LEU A 239 -2.49 10.33 -2.69
C LEU A 239 -1.09 10.24 -3.32
N ARG A 240 -0.76 11.14 -4.24
CA ARG A 240 0.50 11.12 -5.01
C ARG A 240 1.64 11.86 -4.33
N SER A 241 1.40 13.09 -3.90
CA SER A 241 2.41 13.98 -3.33
C SER A 241 3.16 13.39 -2.11
N PRO A 242 2.50 12.66 -1.20
CA PRO A 242 3.18 12.03 -0.08
C PRO A 242 4.26 11.03 -0.47
N GLY A 243 4.10 10.34 -1.61
CA GLY A 243 5.05 9.31 -2.04
C GLY A 243 6.48 9.82 -2.19
N GLU A 244 6.65 11.00 -2.79
CA GLU A 244 7.95 11.63 -2.97
C GLU A 244 8.50 12.15 -1.64
N GLN A 245 7.65 12.81 -0.84
CA GLN A 245 8.04 13.35 0.47
C GLN A 245 8.49 12.24 1.43
N GLN A 246 7.78 11.13 1.49
CA GLN A 246 8.12 10.01 2.36
C GLN A 246 9.45 9.37 1.93
N THR A 247 9.67 9.20 0.63
CA THR A 247 10.94 8.70 0.08
C THR A 247 12.11 9.61 0.46
N GLU A 248 11.93 10.92 0.36
CA GLU A 248 12.96 11.91 0.73
C GLU A 248 13.25 11.87 2.25
N LEU A 249 12.21 11.77 3.10
CA LEU A 249 12.39 11.66 4.55
C LEU A 249 13.16 10.41 4.95
N VAL A 250 12.84 9.26 4.32
CA VAL A 250 13.58 8.02 4.53
C VAL A 250 15.04 8.20 4.19
N HIS A 251 15.32 8.76 3.02
CA HIS A 251 16.68 9.00 2.55
C HIS A 251 17.50 9.91 3.47
N ARG A 252 16.87 10.92 4.05
CA ARG A 252 17.55 11.88 4.96
C ARG A 252 17.80 11.32 6.35
N HIS A 253 16.84 10.56 6.89
CA HIS A 253 16.88 10.15 8.29
C HIS A 253 17.47 8.77 8.52
N PHE A 254 17.52 7.92 7.48
CA PHE A 254 17.98 6.53 7.56
C PHE A 254 19.06 6.23 6.50
N SER A 255 20.13 7.03 6.50
CA SER A 255 21.20 6.94 5.49
C SER A 255 22.03 5.65 5.56
N GLU A 256 21.99 4.92 6.67
CA GLU A 256 22.76 3.71 6.90
C GLU A 256 22.16 2.45 6.28
N MET A 257 20.85 2.50 5.97
CA MET A 257 20.15 1.36 5.37
C MET A 257 20.27 1.31 3.86
N THR A 258 20.13 0.12 3.29
CA THR A 258 19.92 -0.05 1.86
C THR A 258 18.46 0.23 1.52
N PHE A 259 18.22 1.21 0.64
CA PHE A 259 16.86 1.62 0.26
C PHE A 259 16.64 1.53 -1.24
N TYR A 260 15.57 0.86 -1.63
CA TYR A 260 15.10 0.75 -3.01
C TYR A 260 13.72 1.36 -3.16
N ARG A 261 13.56 2.25 -4.15
CA ARG A 261 12.26 2.77 -4.58
C ARG A 261 11.96 2.28 -5.98
N LEU A 262 10.96 1.42 -6.10
CA LEU A 262 10.51 0.83 -7.34
C LEU A 262 9.15 1.44 -7.70
N ASP A 263 9.11 2.27 -8.72
CA ASP A 263 7.90 2.92 -9.21
C ASP A 263 8.02 3.17 -10.72
N LEU A 264 6.92 3.39 -11.40
CA LEU A 264 6.92 3.66 -12.83
C LEU A 264 6.08 4.88 -13.19
N GLU A 265 6.38 5.48 -14.33
CA GLU A 265 5.57 6.55 -14.91
C GLU A 265 4.51 5.93 -15.84
N LEU A 266 3.24 6.24 -15.57
CA LEU A 266 2.13 5.83 -16.42
C LEU A 266 2.01 6.79 -17.60
N ARG A 267 1.64 6.25 -18.76
CA ARG A 267 1.46 7.04 -20.00
C ARG A 267 0.13 7.78 -20.02
N GLU A 268 -0.80 7.42 -19.13
CA GLU A 268 -2.16 7.96 -19.03
C GLU A 268 -2.65 7.94 -17.59
N SER A 269 -3.66 8.75 -17.30
CA SER A 269 -4.36 8.73 -16.02
C SER A 269 -5.25 7.48 -15.93
N ILE A 270 -5.15 6.74 -14.84
CA ILE A 270 -6.01 5.59 -14.55
C ILE A 270 -6.65 5.81 -13.17
N ASP A 271 -7.97 5.83 -13.16
CA ASP A 271 -8.76 6.02 -11.94
C ASP A 271 -8.57 4.83 -10.97
N MET A 272 -8.68 5.11 -9.68
CA MET A 272 -8.49 4.09 -8.62
C MET A 272 -9.56 2.98 -8.61
N ASP A 273 -10.71 3.23 -9.24
CA ASP A 273 -11.79 2.26 -9.43
C ASP A 273 -12.00 1.86 -10.92
N GLY A 274 -11.03 2.19 -11.78
CA GLY A 274 -11.06 1.97 -13.22
C GLY A 274 -10.90 0.50 -13.61
N ILE A 275 -11.89 -0.33 -13.32
CA ILE A 275 -11.88 -1.76 -13.65
C ILE A 275 -11.79 -2.05 -15.16
N GLU A 276 -12.21 -1.12 -16.01
CA GLU A 276 -12.06 -1.17 -17.46
C GLU A 276 -10.59 -1.09 -17.92
N SER A 277 -9.70 -0.61 -17.05
CA SER A 277 -8.27 -0.49 -17.32
C SER A 277 -7.43 -1.68 -16.84
N ILE A 278 -8.05 -2.77 -16.36
CA ILE A 278 -7.36 -3.93 -15.80
C ILE A 278 -6.34 -4.54 -16.80
N ASP A 279 -6.69 -4.67 -18.08
CA ASP A 279 -5.78 -5.23 -19.07
C ASP A 279 -4.59 -4.30 -19.35
N ARG A 280 -4.78 -2.99 -19.33
CA ARG A 280 -3.69 -2.01 -19.41
C ARG A 280 -2.80 -2.04 -18.18
N LEU A 281 -3.40 -2.14 -16.99
CA LEU A 281 -2.64 -2.27 -15.75
C LEU A 281 -1.84 -3.56 -15.67
N ARG A 282 -2.37 -4.65 -16.26
CA ARG A 282 -1.61 -5.91 -16.43
C ARG A 282 -0.36 -5.65 -17.28
N GLN A 283 -0.53 -5.01 -18.46
CA GLN A 283 0.58 -4.69 -19.32
C GLN A 283 1.63 -3.82 -18.64
N TYR A 284 1.22 -2.74 -17.94
CA TYR A 284 2.12 -1.91 -17.14
C TYR A 284 2.85 -2.72 -16.07
N GLY A 285 2.15 -3.61 -15.37
CA GLY A 285 2.73 -4.49 -14.36
C GLY A 285 3.78 -5.43 -14.94
N GLU A 286 3.51 -6.04 -16.10
CA GLU A 286 4.44 -6.94 -16.79
C GLU A 286 5.67 -6.19 -17.32
N GLU A 287 5.49 -5.03 -17.97
CA GLU A 287 6.57 -4.16 -18.43
C GLU A 287 7.46 -3.71 -17.27
N PHE A 288 6.84 -3.33 -16.14
CA PHE A 288 7.56 -2.91 -14.94
C PHE A 288 8.31 -4.08 -14.29
N ALA A 289 7.63 -5.20 -14.07
CA ALA A 289 8.25 -6.39 -13.50
C ALA A 289 9.44 -6.87 -14.35
N ALA A 290 9.37 -6.76 -15.68
CA ALA A 290 10.47 -7.12 -16.57
C ALA A 290 11.76 -6.32 -16.31
N GLN A 291 11.66 -5.07 -15.85
CA GLN A 291 12.79 -4.21 -15.57
C GLN A 291 13.47 -4.50 -14.22
N ILE A 292 12.80 -5.25 -13.32
CA ILE A 292 13.30 -5.50 -11.97
C ILE A 292 14.18 -6.75 -11.95
N ASP A 293 15.44 -6.58 -11.57
CA ASP A 293 16.33 -7.69 -11.21
C ASP A 293 16.25 -7.96 -9.70
N TRP A 294 15.33 -8.83 -9.31
CA TRP A 294 15.14 -9.19 -7.91
C TRP A 294 16.35 -9.84 -7.27
N ARG A 295 17.17 -10.58 -8.04
CA ARG A 295 18.40 -11.17 -7.50
C ARG A 295 19.41 -10.10 -7.14
N ALA A 296 19.57 -9.10 -8.01
CA ALA A 296 20.46 -7.97 -7.73
C ALA A 296 19.98 -7.14 -6.52
N ILE A 297 18.67 -6.91 -6.38
CA ILE A 297 18.07 -6.22 -5.21
C ILE A 297 18.35 -7.02 -3.92
N LEU A 298 18.06 -8.32 -3.92
CA LEU A 298 18.23 -9.17 -2.73
C LEU A 298 19.69 -9.41 -2.36
N THR A 299 20.62 -9.25 -3.29
CA THR A 299 22.07 -9.33 -3.02
C THR A 299 22.74 -7.97 -2.79
N GLY A 300 21.97 -6.88 -2.85
CA GLY A 300 22.48 -5.52 -2.63
C GLY A 300 23.30 -4.95 -3.80
N THR A 301 23.27 -5.60 -4.98
CA THR A 301 24.06 -5.21 -6.15
C THR A 301 23.30 -4.35 -7.17
N ASP A 302 21.95 -4.22 -7.02
CA ASP A 302 21.17 -3.35 -7.88
C ASP A 302 21.52 -1.87 -7.68
N THR A 303 21.68 -1.13 -8.78
CA THR A 303 21.91 0.30 -8.79
C THR A 303 20.79 1.10 -9.48
N THR A 304 19.89 0.41 -10.15
CA THR A 304 18.80 1.02 -10.94
C THR A 304 17.74 1.66 -10.04
N PHE A 305 17.30 0.91 -9.03
CA PHE A 305 16.24 1.33 -8.12
C PHE A 305 16.76 1.77 -6.74
N ARG A 306 18.09 1.65 -6.54
CA ARG A 306 18.73 2.05 -5.28
C ARG A 306 18.72 3.55 -5.11
N VAL A 307 18.17 4.02 -4.00
CA VAL A 307 18.24 5.43 -3.61
C VAL A 307 19.61 5.69 -2.96
N MET A 308 20.45 6.48 -3.63
CA MET A 308 21.82 6.73 -3.19
C MET A 308 21.88 7.89 -2.19
N PRO A 309 22.64 7.76 -1.07
CA PRO A 309 22.83 8.86 -0.12
C PRO A 309 23.42 10.10 -0.81
N GLY A 310 22.92 11.29 -0.44
CA GLY A 310 23.43 12.58 -0.91
C GLY A 310 22.87 13.07 -2.25
N ARG A 311 22.01 12.30 -2.92
CA ARG A 311 21.21 12.81 -4.06
C ARG A 311 19.79 13.06 -3.56
N THR A 312 19.39 14.33 -3.51
CA THR A 312 18.00 14.67 -3.26
C THR A 312 17.15 14.13 -4.40
N ALA A 313 16.07 13.42 -4.10
CA ALA A 313 15.14 12.84 -5.08
C ALA A 313 14.65 13.87 -6.09
N TRP A 314 14.59 15.14 -5.72
CA TRP A 314 14.27 16.30 -6.57
C TRP A 314 15.17 16.47 -7.80
N PHE A 315 16.41 15.99 -7.77
CA PHE A 315 17.35 16.13 -8.89
C PHE A 315 17.46 14.89 -9.79
N ALA A 316 17.00 13.72 -9.32
CA ALA A 316 17.04 12.49 -10.10
C ALA A 316 16.04 12.47 -11.27
N TYR A 317 15.00 13.31 -11.22
CA TYR A 317 13.95 13.40 -12.24
C TYR A 317 14.22 14.45 -13.34
N ARG A 318 15.42 15.01 -13.40
CA ARG A 318 15.81 16.03 -14.41
C ARG A 318 16.72 15.48 -15.50
N LYS A 319 16.61 14.22 -15.85
CA LYS A 319 17.29 13.71 -17.04
C LYS A 319 16.31 13.02 -17.97
#